data_aa489b052b705ccf25223f489bb468b5
#
_entry.id   aa489b052b705ccf25223f489bb468b5
#
_cell.length_a   1.000
_cell.length_b   1.000
_cell.length_c   1.000
_cell.angle_alpha   90.00
_cell.angle_beta   90.00
_cell.angle_gamma   90.00
#
_symmetry.space_group_name_H-M   'P 1'
#
loop_
_entity.id
_entity.type
_entity.pdbx_description
1 polymer ?
#
loop_
_entity_poly.entity_id
_entity_poly.type
_entity_poly.pdbx_seq_one_letter_code
_entity_poly.pdbx_strand_id
1 'polypeptide(L)'
;MKTTAGRNLKLMALAAMFAAMVCVTTAYLFHIPVGANSGYIHLGDAFIYLAAAFLPWPYAVGAAAIGAAAADILTGAAVWAVPTMIIKSLMVLPFTSRGQKVLGLRNMAAVLISGIICIGGYYVAEGLMYGNWLMSFVGIWPGLLQSGGGGLLFLLLGAALDKADMKQRLLARSHS
;
A
#
# COMPACT_ATOMS: atom_id res chain seq x y z
N MET A 1 -9.78 -12.05 29.98
CA MET A 1 -10.43 -11.95 28.65
C MET A 1 -10.29 -10.51 28.13
N LYS A 2 -9.44 -10.25 27.14
CA LYS A 2 -9.48 -8.93 26.47
C LYS A 2 -10.80 -8.83 25.73
N THR A 3 -11.53 -7.75 25.98
CA THR A 3 -12.79 -7.49 25.30
C THR A 3 -12.57 -7.35 23.79
N THR A 4 -13.54 -7.71 22.97
CA THR A 4 -13.52 -7.48 21.51
C THR A 4 -13.17 -6.02 21.19
N ALA A 5 -13.58 -5.07 22.02
CA ALA A 5 -13.26 -3.66 21.94
C ALA A 5 -11.75 -3.40 22.03
N GLY A 6 -11.03 -4.02 22.97
CA GLY A 6 -9.58 -3.83 23.11
C GLY A 6 -8.78 -4.36 21.91
N ARG A 7 -9.22 -5.48 21.32
CA ARG A 7 -8.63 -6.01 20.08
C ARG A 7 -8.83 -5.07 18.90
N ASN A 8 -10.05 -4.55 18.73
CA ASN A 8 -10.37 -3.62 17.64
C ASN A 8 -9.58 -2.30 17.79
N LEU A 9 -9.46 -1.78 19.00
CA LEU A 9 -8.66 -0.57 19.26
C LEU A 9 -7.20 -0.76 18.85
N LYS A 10 -6.60 -1.91 19.18
CA LYS A 10 -5.23 -2.24 18.75
C LYS A 10 -5.09 -2.33 17.23
N LEU A 11 -6.04 -2.97 16.55
CA LEU A 11 -6.02 -3.05 15.08
C LEU A 11 -6.20 -1.67 14.43
N MET A 12 -7.04 -0.81 14.99
CA MET A 12 -7.20 0.58 14.54
C MET A 12 -5.91 1.37 14.73
N ALA A 13 -5.24 1.25 15.89
CA ALA A 13 -3.97 1.93 16.15
C ALA A 13 -2.87 1.47 15.17
N LEU A 14 -2.78 0.17 14.90
CA LEU A 14 -1.85 -0.37 13.91
C LEU A 14 -2.20 0.11 12.50
N ALA A 15 -3.47 0.16 12.13
CA ALA A 15 -3.91 0.69 10.84
C ALA A 15 -3.57 2.16 10.67
N ALA A 16 -3.77 2.97 11.71
CA ALA A 16 -3.40 4.38 11.72
C ALA A 16 -1.87 4.58 11.58
N MET A 17 -1.08 3.75 12.25
CA MET A 17 0.38 3.75 12.10
C MET A 17 0.80 3.41 10.65
N PHE A 18 0.22 2.36 10.06
CA PHE A 18 0.51 2.03 8.66
C PHE A 18 0.02 3.12 7.71
N ALA A 19 -1.14 3.74 7.93
CA ALA A 19 -1.60 4.87 7.12
C ALA A 19 -0.62 6.04 7.18
N ALA A 20 -0.09 6.36 8.36
CA ALA A 20 0.93 7.40 8.52
C ALA A 20 2.24 7.03 7.78
N MET A 21 2.68 5.77 7.85
CA MET A 21 3.86 5.30 7.13
C MET A 21 3.66 5.38 5.60
N VAL A 22 2.50 4.96 5.10
CA VAL A 22 2.13 5.11 3.68
C VAL A 22 2.16 6.58 3.29
N CYS A 23 1.50 7.45 4.05
CA CYS A 23 1.42 8.87 3.77
C CYS A 23 2.82 9.53 3.74
N VAL A 24 3.61 9.35 4.79
CA VAL A 24 4.94 9.98 4.90
C VAL A 24 5.89 9.46 3.82
N THR A 25 5.89 8.15 3.56
CA THR A 25 6.78 7.57 2.55
C THR A 25 6.36 8.00 1.14
N THR A 26 5.07 8.10 0.88
CA THR A 26 4.55 8.55 -0.42
C THR A 26 4.79 10.04 -0.64
N ALA A 27 4.54 10.89 0.36
CA ALA A 27 4.60 12.33 0.21
C ALA A 27 6.03 12.90 0.27
N TYR A 28 6.91 12.29 1.07
CA TYR A 28 8.20 12.92 1.42
C TYR A 28 9.43 12.05 1.17
N LEU A 29 9.31 10.71 1.28
CA LEU A 29 10.45 9.82 1.10
C LEU A 29 10.45 9.24 -0.32
N PHE A 30 11.52 9.53 -1.08
CA PHE A 30 11.66 9.08 -2.47
C PHE A 30 10.50 9.55 -3.38
N HIS A 31 10.01 10.76 -3.15
CA HIS A 31 9.00 11.39 -3.99
C HIS A 31 9.67 11.99 -5.23
N ILE A 32 9.61 11.26 -6.35
CA ILE A 32 10.24 11.66 -7.61
C ILE A 32 9.13 12.05 -8.60
N PRO A 33 8.94 13.33 -8.90
CA PRO A 33 7.96 13.76 -9.90
C PRO A 33 8.27 13.18 -11.28
N VAL A 34 7.27 12.64 -11.95
CA VAL A 34 7.39 12.09 -13.30
C VAL A 34 6.18 12.43 -14.14
N GLY A 35 6.42 12.80 -15.40
CA GLY A 35 5.35 13.13 -16.36
C GLY A 35 4.76 14.52 -16.19
N ALA A 36 3.83 14.85 -17.09
CA ALA A 36 3.19 16.16 -17.19
C ALA A 36 1.93 16.28 -16.30
N ASN A 37 1.37 15.16 -15.84
CA ASN A 37 0.07 15.11 -15.17
C ASN A 37 0.16 15.02 -13.63
N SER A 38 1.19 15.62 -13.02
CA SER A 38 1.42 15.61 -11.58
C SER A 38 1.62 14.19 -10.97
N GLY A 39 2.02 13.21 -11.80
CA GLY A 39 2.40 11.89 -11.35
C GLY A 39 3.75 11.89 -10.65
N TYR A 40 3.98 10.93 -9.77
CA TYR A 40 5.26 10.76 -9.07
C TYR A 40 5.51 9.29 -8.72
N ILE A 41 6.79 8.91 -8.65
CA ILE A 41 7.23 7.60 -8.17
C ILE A 41 7.52 7.70 -6.68
N HIS A 42 7.07 6.70 -5.91
CA HIS A 42 7.30 6.60 -4.48
C HIS A 42 7.41 5.15 -4.01
N LEU A 43 7.93 4.95 -2.81
CA LEU A 43 8.05 3.61 -2.20
C LEU A 43 6.95 3.28 -1.18
N GLY A 44 5.92 4.11 -1.07
CA GLY A 44 4.81 3.94 -0.13
C GLY A 44 4.04 2.63 -0.28
N ASP A 45 4.04 2.04 -1.48
CA ASP A 45 3.38 0.77 -1.77
C ASP A 45 3.93 -0.39 -0.93
N ALA A 46 5.20 -0.36 -0.54
CA ALA A 46 5.77 -1.35 0.37
C ALA A 46 5.04 -1.40 1.72
N PHE A 47 4.65 -0.25 2.25
CA PHE A 47 3.91 -0.17 3.51
C PHE A 47 2.43 -0.55 3.36
N ILE A 48 1.85 -0.38 2.17
CA ILE A 48 0.53 -0.92 1.84
C ILE A 48 0.59 -2.46 1.87
N TYR A 49 1.60 -3.06 1.24
CA TYR A 49 1.81 -4.51 1.25
C TYR A 49 2.07 -5.06 2.66
N LEU A 50 2.86 -4.35 3.46
CA LEU A 50 3.07 -4.70 4.87
C LEU A 50 1.76 -4.62 5.66
N ALA A 51 1.00 -3.54 5.53
CA ALA A 51 -0.32 -3.42 6.18
C ALA A 51 -1.23 -4.58 5.80
N ALA A 52 -1.29 -4.96 4.52
CA ALA A 52 -2.08 -6.07 4.03
C ALA A 52 -1.61 -7.45 4.52
N ALA A 53 -0.31 -7.60 4.78
CA ALA A 53 0.26 -8.83 5.34
C ALA A 53 0.07 -8.94 6.87
N PHE A 54 -0.08 -7.81 7.59
CA PHE A 54 -0.22 -7.77 9.05
C PHE A 54 -1.67 -7.68 9.52
N LEU A 55 -2.50 -6.90 8.83
CA LEU A 55 -3.83 -6.52 9.28
C LEU A 55 -4.93 -7.29 8.55
N PRO A 56 -6.06 -7.58 9.23
CA PRO A 56 -7.28 -8.01 8.53
C PRO A 56 -7.65 -6.99 7.46
N TRP A 57 -8.19 -7.48 6.33
CA TRP A 57 -8.43 -6.69 5.13
C TRP A 57 -9.17 -5.35 5.36
N PRO A 58 -10.19 -5.19 6.24
CA PRO A 58 -10.85 -3.90 6.40
C PRO A 58 -9.91 -2.82 6.95
N TYR A 59 -9.04 -3.20 7.89
CA TYR A 59 -8.05 -2.30 8.48
C TYR A 59 -6.92 -1.97 7.51
N ALA A 60 -6.47 -2.96 6.72
CA ALA A 60 -5.44 -2.77 5.71
C ALA A 60 -5.95 -1.87 4.57
N VAL A 61 -7.18 -2.06 4.11
CA VAL A 61 -7.86 -1.21 3.12
C VAL A 61 -7.95 0.23 3.63
N GLY A 62 -8.42 0.41 4.88
CA GLY A 62 -8.49 1.75 5.48
C GLY A 62 -7.12 2.42 5.56
N ALA A 63 -6.07 1.70 5.99
CA ALA A 63 -4.71 2.22 6.05
C ALA A 63 -4.18 2.64 4.67
N ALA A 64 -4.37 1.80 3.65
CA ALA A 64 -3.95 2.07 2.28
C ALA A 64 -4.68 3.27 1.68
N ALA A 65 -6.02 3.27 1.77
CA ALA A 65 -6.87 4.32 1.20
C ALA A 65 -6.58 5.69 1.82
N ILE A 66 -6.63 5.76 3.16
CA ILE A 66 -6.46 7.02 3.89
C ILE A 66 -5.02 7.52 3.76
N GLY A 67 -4.03 6.64 3.94
CA GLY A 67 -2.62 7.03 3.87
C GLY A 67 -2.21 7.56 2.50
N ALA A 68 -2.65 6.90 1.43
CA ALA A 68 -2.32 7.31 0.07
C ALA A 68 -3.08 8.58 -0.35
N ALA A 69 -4.39 8.69 -0.06
CA ALA A 69 -5.15 9.89 -0.36
C ALA A 69 -4.64 11.12 0.42
N ALA A 70 -4.24 10.95 1.68
CA ALA A 70 -3.63 12.01 2.46
C ALA A 70 -2.32 12.49 1.82
N ALA A 71 -1.50 11.57 1.30
CA ALA A 71 -0.28 11.92 0.58
C ALA A 71 -0.57 12.76 -0.66
N ASP A 72 -1.55 12.37 -1.48
CA ASP A 72 -1.93 13.13 -2.68
C ASP A 72 -2.40 14.54 -2.33
N ILE A 73 -3.20 14.70 -1.26
CA ILE A 73 -3.66 16.01 -0.80
C ILE A 73 -2.48 16.87 -0.32
N LEU A 74 -1.57 16.30 0.47
CA LEU A 74 -0.43 17.01 1.04
C LEU A 74 0.61 17.41 -0.01
N THR A 75 0.73 16.66 -1.10
CA THR A 75 1.66 16.95 -2.21
C THR A 75 1.07 17.86 -3.30
N GLY A 76 -0.18 18.31 -3.13
CA GLY A 76 -0.86 19.15 -4.11
C GLY A 76 -1.50 18.38 -5.26
N ALA A 77 -1.48 17.05 -5.22
CA ALA A 77 -2.09 16.15 -6.21
C ALA A 77 -3.53 15.73 -5.83
N ALA A 78 -4.29 16.61 -5.16
CA ALA A 78 -5.60 16.28 -4.58
C ALA A 78 -6.61 15.71 -5.59
N VAL A 79 -6.48 16.03 -6.88
CA VAL A 79 -7.30 15.47 -7.97
C VAL A 79 -7.16 13.95 -8.07
N TRP A 80 -6.02 13.39 -7.64
CA TRP A 80 -5.73 11.98 -7.64
C TRP A 80 -6.25 11.25 -6.39
N ALA A 81 -6.62 11.96 -5.32
CA ALA A 81 -6.97 11.34 -4.04
C ALA A 81 -8.07 10.26 -4.17
N VAL A 82 -9.13 10.51 -4.94
CA VAL A 82 -10.22 9.54 -5.15
C VAL A 82 -9.77 8.33 -5.97
N PRO A 83 -9.18 8.49 -7.17
CA PRO A 83 -8.61 7.35 -7.91
C PRO A 83 -7.62 6.54 -7.09
N THR A 84 -6.71 7.21 -6.38
CA THR A 84 -5.71 6.57 -5.52
C THR A 84 -6.35 5.76 -4.40
N MET A 85 -7.37 6.28 -3.71
CA MET A 85 -8.11 5.52 -2.69
C MET A 85 -8.64 4.20 -3.23
N ILE A 86 -9.25 4.23 -4.41
CA ILE A 86 -9.82 3.03 -5.04
C ILE A 86 -8.71 2.05 -5.41
N ILE A 87 -7.69 2.52 -6.13
CA ILE A 87 -6.59 1.67 -6.63
C ILE A 87 -5.84 1.03 -5.45
N LYS A 88 -5.45 1.82 -4.44
CA LYS A 88 -4.68 1.32 -3.28
C LYS A 88 -5.51 0.38 -2.41
N SER A 89 -6.83 0.55 -2.34
CA SER A 89 -7.73 -0.40 -1.70
C SER A 89 -7.76 -1.74 -2.43
N LEU A 90 -7.84 -1.73 -3.76
CA LEU A 90 -7.82 -2.95 -4.57
C LEU A 90 -6.50 -3.70 -4.47
N MET A 91 -5.36 -2.99 -4.36
CA MET A 91 -4.03 -3.58 -4.18
C MET A 91 -3.90 -4.42 -2.90
N VAL A 92 -4.72 -4.18 -1.88
CA VAL A 92 -4.72 -4.94 -0.62
C VAL A 92 -5.35 -6.32 -0.78
N LEU A 93 -6.35 -6.47 -1.65
CA LEU A 93 -7.21 -7.66 -1.71
C LEU A 93 -6.48 -9.00 -2.00
N PRO A 94 -5.44 -9.06 -2.84
CA PRO A 94 -4.71 -10.31 -3.09
C PRO A 94 -3.98 -10.86 -1.86
N PHE A 95 -3.61 -10.00 -0.91
CA PHE A 95 -2.82 -10.35 0.27
C PHE A 95 -3.61 -11.14 1.31
N THR A 96 -2.88 -11.69 2.28
CA THR A 96 -3.46 -12.33 3.45
C THR A 96 -2.65 -12.04 4.72
N SER A 97 -3.35 -11.71 5.79
CA SER A 97 -2.77 -11.54 7.12
C SER A 97 -2.82 -12.81 7.97
N ARG A 98 -3.46 -13.88 7.48
CA ARG A 98 -3.69 -15.11 8.26
C ARG A 98 -2.46 -15.99 8.45
N GLY A 99 -1.44 -15.86 7.57
CA GLY A 99 -0.20 -16.62 7.68
C GLY A 99 0.66 -16.14 8.87
N GLN A 100 1.51 -17.02 9.40
CA GLN A 100 2.45 -16.69 10.48
C GLN A 100 3.59 -15.79 10.01
N LYS A 101 3.96 -15.88 8.71
CA LYS A 101 5.00 -15.08 8.08
C LYS A 101 4.41 -13.96 7.24
N VAL A 102 5.18 -12.89 7.08
CA VAL A 102 4.89 -11.79 6.16
C VAL A 102 5.08 -12.29 4.73
N LEU A 103 6.21 -12.95 4.44
CA LEU A 103 6.58 -13.49 3.14
C LEU A 103 6.05 -14.92 2.93
N GLY A 104 4.74 -15.11 3.06
CA GLY A 104 4.11 -16.34 2.60
C GLY A 104 4.00 -16.35 1.07
N LEU A 105 3.94 -17.55 0.45
CA LEU A 105 3.84 -17.70 -1.01
C LEU A 105 2.71 -16.86 -1.61
N ARG A 106 1.55 -16.82 -0.95
CA ARG A 106 0.42 -15.98 -1.37
C ARG A 106 0.77 -14.49 -1.37
N ASN A 107 1.45 -14.00 -0.35
CA ASN A 107 1.80 -12.58 -0.26
C ASN A 107 2.89 -12.21 -1.27
N MET A 108 3.79 -13.11 -1.60
CA MET A 108 4.77 -12.90 -2.67
C MET A 108 4.09 -12.82 -4.04
N ALA A 109 3.14 -13.73 -4.34
CA ALA A 109 2.34 -13.65 -5.55
C ALA A 109 1.45 -12.40 -5.57
N ALA A 110 0.92 -11.99 -4.43
CA ALA A 110 0.09 -10.79 -4.28
C ALA A 110 0.83 -9.51 -4.68
N VAL A 111 2.15 -9.41 -4.47
CA VAL A 111 2.95 -8.27 -4.93
C VAL A 111 2.83 -8.07 -6.44
N LEU A 112 2.94 -9.15 -7.21
CA LEU A 112 2.83 -9.10 -8.68
C LEU A 112 1.43 -8.70 -9.11
N ILE A 113 0.40 -9.31 -8.52
CA ILE A 113 -1.00 -8.99 -8.83
C ILE A 113 -1.31 -7.53 -8.48
N SER A 114 -0.84 -7.06 -7.33
CA SER A 114 -1.05 -5.67 -6.91
C SER A 114 -0.29 -4.67 -7.77
N GLY A 115 0.89 -5.04 -8.29
CA GLY A 115 1.60 -4.25 -9.30
C GLY A 115 0.77 -4.06 -10.57
N ILE A 116 0.15 -5.13 -11.07
CA ILE A 116 -0.74 -5.08 -12.24
C ILE A 116 -1.96 -4.19 -11.93
N ILE A 117 -2.58 -4.35 -10.76
CA ILE A 117 -3.71 -3.51 -10.33
C ILE A 117 -3.30 -2.04 -10.25
N CYS A 118 -2.11 -1.74 -9.71
CA CYS A 118 -1.58 -0.39 -9.60
C CYS A 118 -1.42 0.25 -10.98
N ILE A 119 -0.65 -0.38 -11.85
CA ILE A 119 -0.34 0.13 -13.19
C ILE A 119 -1.60 0.26 -14.03
N GLY A 120 -2.43 -0.79 -14.10
CA GLY A 120 -3.67 -0.79 -14.85
C GLY A 120 -4.69 0.21 -14.30
N GLY A 121 -4.79 0.31 -12.98
CA GLY A 121 -5.68 1.26 -12.31
C GLY A 121 -5.33 2.72 -12.63
N TYR A 122 -4.05 3.08 -12.53
CA TYR A 122 -3.62 4.45 -12.89
C TYR A 122 -3.73 4.71 -14.39
N TYR A 123 -3.40 3.74 -15.25
CA TYR A 123 -3.62 3.85 -16.69
C TYR A 123 -5.07 4.21 -17.02
N VAL A 124 -6.01 3.47 -16.44
CA VAL A 124 -7.46 3.71 -16.66
C VAL A 124 -7.90 5.04 -16.06
N ALA A 125 -7.49 5.33 -14.82
CA ALA A 125 -7.85 6.58 -14.15
C ALA A 125 -7.36 7.80 -14.94
N GLU A 126 -6.10 7.79 -15.39
CA GLU A 126 -5.51 8.88 -16.17
C GLU A 126 -6.21 9.04 -17.53
N GLY A 127 -6.46 7.92 -18.22
CA GLY A 127 -7.20 7.93 -19.50
C GLY A 127 -8.59 8.51 -19.39
N LEU A 128 -9.31 8.20 -18.29
CA LEU A 128 -10.64 8.75 -18.03
C LEU A 128 -10.60 10.23 -17.61
N MET A 129 -9.62 10.63 -16.80
CA MET A 129 -9.53 12.00 -16.28
C MET A 129 -9.09 13.00 -17.34
N TYR A 130 -8.14 12.61 -18.20
CA TYR A 130 -7.54 13.51 -19.18
C TYR A 130 -7.95 13.23 -20.63
N GLY A 131 -8.66 12.14 -20.90
CA GLY A 131 -9.12 11.77 -22.24
C GLY A 131 -8.00 11.38 -23.21
N ASN A 132 -6.76 11.17 -22.73
CA ASN A 132 -5.58 10.91 -23.56
C ASN A 132 -4.92 9.58 -23.20
N TRP A 133 -5.40 8.50 -23.80
CA TRP A 133 -4.91 7.15 -23.58
C TRP A 133 -3.45 6.92 -23.99
N LEU A 134 -2.96 7.69 -24.97
CA LEU A 134 -1.56 7.58 -25.40
C LEU A 134 -0.62 8.16 -24.33
N MET A 135 -0.99 9.28 -23.71
CA MET A 135 -0.22 9.82 -22.58
C MET A 135 -0.25 8.89 -21.38
N SER A 136 -1.41 8.31 -21.07
CA SER A 136 -1.53 7.31 -19.99
C SER A 136 -0.64 6.10 -20.23
N PHE A 137 -0.43 5.70 -21.48
CA PHE A 137 0.50 4.60 -21.80
C PHE A 137 1.95 4.91 -21.41
N VAL A 138 2.37 6.17 -21.55
CA VAL A 138 3.72 6.62 -21.10
C VAL A 138 3.88 6.46 -19.58
N GLY A 139 2.79 6.64 -18.81
CA GLY A 139 2.75 6.44 -17.36
C GLY A 139 3.02 5.00 -16.89
N ILE A 140 2.95 4.00 -17.77
CA ILE A 140 3.23 2.60 -17.44
C ILE A 140 4.69 2.43 -16.96
N TRP A 141 5.65 3.10 -17.57
CA TRP A 141 7.07 2.98 -17.19
C TRP A 141 7.35 3.44 -15.75
N PRO A 142 6.94 4.66 -15.33
CA PRO A 142 7.01 5.05 -13.92
C PRO A 142 6.28 4.08 -13.00
N GLY A 143 5.11 3.59 -13.41
CA GLY A 143 4.32 2.60 -12.66
C GLY A 143 5.06 1.27 -12.44
N LEU A 144 5.78 0.78 -13.45
CA LEU A 144 6.64 -0.42 -13.33
C LEU A 144 7.78 -0.20 -12.33
N LEU A 145 8.46 0.94 -12.39
CA LEU A 145 9.54 1.29 -11.48
C LEU A 145 9.02 1.41 -10.04
N GLN A 146 7.89 2.07 -9.83
CA GLN A 146 7.25 2.20 -8.53
C GLN A 146 6.84 0.83 -7.96
N SER A 147 6.12 0.03 -8.74
CA SER A 147 5.65 -1.29 -8.30
C SER A 147 6.82 -2.25 -8.04
N GLY A 148 7.86 -2.21 -8.88
CA GLY A 148 9.08 -2.99 -8.68
C GLY A 148 9.85 -2.56 -7.44
N GLY A 149 10.07 -1.26 -7.25
CA GLY A 149 10.74 -0.69 -6.07
C GLY A 149 9.98 -0.96 -4.78
N GLY A 150 8.66 -0.73 -4.78
CA GLY A 150 7.78 -1.02 -3.64
C GLY A 150 7.74 -2.51 -3.31
N GLY A 151 7.70 -3.37 -4.32
CA GLY A 151 7.76 -4.82 -4.15
C GLY A 151 9.09 -5.28 -3.57
N LEU A 152 10.22 -4.79 -4.09
CA LEU A 152 11.56 -5.11 -3.57
C LEU A 152 11.69 -4.67 -2.11
N LEU A 153 11.28 -3.45 -1.78
CA LEU A 153 11.32 -2.94 -0.41
C LEU A 153 10.43 -3.79 0.53
N PHE A 154 9.25 -4.20 0.07
CA PHE A 154 8.39 -5.12 0.84
C PHE A 154 9.08 -6.45 1.10
N LEU A 155 9.76 -7.04 0.10
CA LEU A 155 10.48 -8.30 0.28
C LEU A 155 11.63 -8.17 1.28
N LEU A 156 12.41 -7.09 1.21
CA LEU A 156 13.51 -6.83 2.14
C LEU A 156 13.01 -6.61 3.57
N LEU A 157 12.02 -5.75 3.76
CA LEU A 157 11.43 -5.49 5.07
C LEU A 157 10.71 -6.72 5.62
N GLY A 158 9.96 -7.42 4.76
CA GLY A 158 9.25 -8.65 5.13
C GLY A 158 10.20 -9.75 5.58
N ALA A 159 11.34 -9.93 4.91
CA ALA A 159 12.38 -10.88 5.34
C ALA A 159 12.97 -10.51 6.69
N ALA A 160 13.27 -9.24 6.93
CA ALA A 160 13.77 -8.75 8.21
C ALA A 160 12.74 -8.96 9.34
N LEU A 161 11.48 -8.66 9.08
CA LEU A 161 10.39 -8.83 10.04
C LEU A 161 10.09 -10.30 10.34
N ASP A 162 10.18 -11.18 9.34
CA ASP A 162 10.02 -12.61 9.51
C ASP A 162 11.20 -13.23 10.30
N LYS A 163 12.43 -12.76 10.06
CA LYS A 163 13.62 -13.18 10.84
C LYS A 163 13.52 -12.76 12.31
N ALA A 164 12.86 -11.65 12.60
CA ALA A 164 12.64 -11.14 13.96
C ALA A 164 11.37 -11.69 14.62
N ASP A 165 10.61 -12.57 13.97
CA ASP A 165 9.30 -13.09 14.40
C ASP A 165 8.31 -11.99 14.80
N MET A 166 8.43 -10.80 14.20
CA MET A 166 7.69 -9.60 14.60
C MET A 166 6.17 -9.80 14.46
N LYS A 167 5.72 -10.48 13.42
CA LYS A 167 4.30 -10.73 13.20
C LYS A 167 3.72 -11.60 14.33
N GLN A 168 4.41 -12.67 14.70
CA GLN A 168 3.99 -13.56 15.80
C GLN A 168 3.97 -12.82 17.13
N ARG A 169 5.02 -12.04 17.43
CA ARG A 169 5.10 -11.25 18.68
C ARG A 169 3.98 -10.21 18.78
N LEU A 170 3.63 -9.53 17.68
CA LEU A 170 2.55 -8.56 17.66
C LEU A 170 1.18 -9.21 17.81
N LEU A 171 0.97 -10.40 17.20
CA LEU A 171 -0.29 -11.12 17.28
C LEU A 171 -0.42 -11.89 18.60
N ALA A 172 0.65 -12.51 19.12
CA ALA A 172 0.63 -13.24 20.41
C ALA A 172 0.27 -12.32 21.58
N ARG A 173 0.76 -11.08 21.60
CA ARG A 173 0.35 -10.07 22.58
C ARG A 173 -1.14 -9.68 22.49
N SER A 174 -1.87 -10.19 21.52
CA SER A 174 -3.33 -10.05 21.44
C SER A 174 -4.09 -11.15 22.17
N HIS A 175 -3.40 -12.24 22.57
CA HIS A 175 -3.98 -13.39 23.29
C HIS A 175 -3.61 -13.43 24.78
N SER A 176 -2.70 -12.58 25.22
CA SER A 176 -2.37 -12.36 26.64
C SER A 176 -3.06 -11.08 27.15
#